data_363843bac1c7f6e4c3c52606fa9a1d2e
#
_entry.id   363843bac1c7f6e4c3c52606fa9a1d2e
#
_cell.length_a   1.000
_cell.length_b   1.000
_cell.length_c   1.000
_cell.angle_alpha   90.00
_cell.angle_beta   90.00
_cell.angle_gamma   90.00
#
_symmetry.space_group_name_H-M   'P 1'
#
loop_
_entity.id
_entity.type
_entity.pdbx_description
1 polymer ?
#
loop_
_entity_poly.entity_id
_entity_poly.type
_entity_poly.pdbx_seq_one_letter_code
_entity_poly.pdbx_strand_id
1 'polypeptide(L)'
;MTADPQSFDSFATRYDAAVSIERKHGFFLDHLPRERNGVLDVGCGTGLLSLELSRHFRSVVALDISVPMLAIARNKRSAPNIVYRLGDADDFSAGPVFDAIVSHTMFHHLPNLPSTLARLKRMLAPKGRLIALDCVARLPAFIPRWSTLYRAHAAVQFGPDIFQYGPKAACKVVQFRICRAWIAHLKSDRYFSPTQFQEAYAASLPGAQFTRMKNFMGVVWTAPAG
;
A
#
# COMPACT_ATOMS: atom_id res chain seq x y z
N MET A 1 -12.84 16.11 0.36
CA MET A 1 -13.44 14.86 -0.15
C MET A 1 -12.31 13.85 -0.19
N THR A 2 -12.38 12.79 0.56
CA THR A 2 -11.47 11.63 0.48
C THR A 2 -11.79 10.85 -0.79
N ALA A 3 -10.80 10.19 -1.40
CA ALA A 3 -11.05 9.29 -2.51
C ALA A 3 -12.07 8.22 -2.09
N ASP A 4 -12.95 7.84 -3.00
CA ASP A 4 -13.87 6.73 -2.77
C ASP A 4 -13.04 5.45 -2.54
N PRO A 5 -13.10 4.83 -1.36
CA PRO A 5 -12.32 3.62 -1.07
C PRO A 5 -12.62 2.46 -2.05
N GLN A 6 -13.82 2.46 -2.64
CA GLN A 6 -14.26 1.45 -3.62
C GLN A 6 -13.88 1.81 -5.07
N SER A 7 -13.19 2.93 -5.27
CA SER A 7 -12.75 3.33 -6.62
C SER A 7 -11.90 2.27 -7.33
N PHE A 8 -11.20 1.42 -6.58
CA PHE A 8 -10.41 0.31 -7.10
C PHE A 8 -11.23 -0.81 -7.75
N ASP A 9 -12.50 -0.97 -7.39
CA ASP A 9 -13.36 -2.06 -7.87
C ASP A 9 -13.46 -2.09 -9.39
N SER A 10 -13.54 -0.91 -10.01
CA SER A 10 -13.73 -0.76 -11.46
C SER A 10 -12.50 -1.16 -12.29
N PHE A 11 -11.31 -1.26 -11.69
CA PHE A 11 -10.07 -1.56 -12.41
C PHE A 11 -9.17 -2.61 -11.74
N ALA A 12 -9.66 -3.34 -10.73
CA ALA A 12 -8.90 -4.30 -9.94
C ALA A 12 -8.08 -5.29 -10.78
N THR A 13 -8.65 -5.85 -11.86
CA THR A 13 -7.95 -6.79 -12.75
C THR A 13 -6.80 -6.14 -13.51
N ARG A 14 -6.99 -4.91 -13.99
CA ARG A 14 -5.93 -4.16 -14.69
C ARG A 14 -4.84 -3.73 -13.74
N TYR A 15 -5.22 -3.31 -12.54
CA TYR A 15 -4.30 -3.00 -11.46
C TYR A 15 -3.43 -4.21 -11.14
N ASP A 16 -4.03 -5.37 -10.88
CA ASP A 16 -3.31 -6.60 -10.60
C ASP A 16 -2.29 -6.97 -11.70
N ALA A 17 -2.70 -6.86 -12.97
CA ALA A 17 -1.82 -7.14 -14.09
C ALA A 17 -0.60 -6.20 -14.18
N ALA A 18 -0.75 -4.95 -13.75
CA ALA A 18 0.32 -3.96 -13.74
C ALA A 18 1.24 -4.11 -12.52
N VAL A 19 0.67 -4.15 -11.30
CA VAL A 19 1.47 -4.19 -10.07
C VAL A 19 2.21 -5.52 -9.87
N SER A 20 1.70 -6.61 -10.44
CA SER A 20 2.38 -7.91 -10.42
C SER A 20 3.73 -7.90 -11.15
N ILE A 21 3.96 -6.92 -12.04
CA ILE A 21 5.20 -6.73 -12.77
C ILE A 21 6.24 -5.99 -11.90
N GLU A 22 5.76 -5.03 -11.11
CA GLU A 22 6.61 -4.13 -10.32
C GLU A 22 6.85 -4.64 -8.89
N ARG A 23 7.28 -5.86 -8.67
CA ARG A 23 7.53 -6.42 -7.33
C ARG A 23 8.52 -5.56 -6.53
N LYS A 24 8.03 -4.77 -5.56
CA LYS A 24 8.85 -3.83 -4.75
C LYS A 24 8.61 -4.04 -3.26
N HIS A 25 8.84 -5.24 -2.75
CA HIS A 25 8.62 -5.54 -1.33
C HIS A 25 9.89 -5.45 -0.48
N GLY A 26 11.07 -5.16 -1.07
CA GLY A 26 12.35 -5.12 -0.36
C GLY A 26 12.30 -4.23 0.88
N PHE A 27 11.72 -3.03 0.77
CA PHE A 27 11.58 -2.13 1.92
C PHE A 27 10.90 -2.81 3.13
N PHE A 28 9.84 -3.57 2.91
CA PHE A 28 9.15 -4.27 4.00
C PHE A 28 10.01 -5.37 4.58
N LEU A 29 10.64 -6.18 3.72
CA LEU A 29 11.44 -7.33 4.14
C LEU A 29 12.67 -6.91 4.95
N ASP A 30 13.30 -5.79 4.58
CA ASP A 30 14.48 -5.24 5.26
C ASP A 30 14.16 -4.73 6.68
N HIS A 31 12.86 -4.45 6.96
CA HIS A 31 12.42 -3.87 8.22
C HIS A 31 11.54 -4.82 9.06
N LEU A 32 11.40 -6.09 8.68
CA LEU A 32 10.63 -7.05 9.47
C LEU A 32 11.17 -7.18 10.90
N PRO A 33 10.31 -7.33 11.92
CA PRO A 33 10.74 -7.56 13.29
C PRO A 33 11.41 -8.94 13.44
N ARG A 34 12.02 -9.17 14.59
CA ARG A 34 12.63 -10.48 14.90
C ARG A 34 11.57 -11.56 15.10
N GLU A 35 10.55 -11.24 15.90
CA GLU A 35 9.40 -12.12 16.14
C GLU A 35 8.48 -12.08 14.93
N ARG A 36 7.94 -13.24 14.50
CA ARG A 36 7.19 -13.38 13.26
C ARG A 36 6.01 -14.33 13.40
N ASN A 37 5.27 -14.19 14.49
CA ASN A 37 4.09 -15.02 14.73
C ASN A 37 2.89 -14.51 13.91
N GLY A 38 2.63 -13.21 13.95
CA GLY A 38 1.49 -12.61 13.26
C GLY A 38 1.83 -11.30 12.55
N VAL A 39 1.27 -11.11 11.35
CA VAL A 39 1.33 -9.85 10.62
C VAL A 39 -0.04 -9.46 10.11
N LEU A 40 -0.35 -8.16 10.18
CA LEU A 40 -1.52 -7.54 9.56
C LEU A 40 -1.06 -6.73 8.33
N ASP A 41 -1.59 -7.07 7.16
CA ASP A 41 -1.41 -6.32 5.91
C ASP A 41 -2.65 -5.47 5.67
N VAL A 42 -2.54 -4.16 5.87
CA VAL A 42 -3.65 -3.19 5.84
C VAL A 42 -3.75 -2.56 4.46
N GLY A 43 -4.89 -2.76 3.78
CA GLY A 43 -5.06 -2.40 2.38
C GLY A 43 -4.27 -3.36 1.48
N CYS A 44 -4.48 -4.66 1.68
CA CYS A 44 -3.69 -5.71 1.01
C CYS A 44 -3.90 -5.78 -0.51
N GLY A 45 -4.94 -5.12 -1.03
CA GLY A 45 -5.29 -5.12 -2.44
C GLY A 45 -5.41 -6.53 -3.00
N THR A 46 -4.69 -6.81 -4.06
CA THR A 46 -4.69 -8.13 -4.70
C THR A 46 -3.76 -9.15 -4.00
N GLY A 47 -3.20 -8.84 -2.82
CA GLY A 47 -2.50 -9.78 -1.95
C GLY A 47 -1.03 -10.07 -2.31
N LEU A 48 -0.38 -9.21 -3.10
CA LEU A 48 1.03 -9.41 -3.49
C LEU A 48 1.98 -9.38 -2.30
N LEU A 49 1.83 -8.36 -1.42
CA LEU A 49 2.63 -8.26 -0.22
C LEU A 49 2.24 -9.35 0.79
N SER A 50 0.94 -9.64 0.95
CA SER A 50 0.46 -10.71 1.83
C SER A 50 1.07 -12.06 1.49
N LEU A 51 1.15 -12.42 0.19
CA LEU A 51 1.79 -13.67 -0.26
C LEU A 51 3.29 -13.68 0.04
N GLU A 52 3.97 -12.56 -0.08
CA GLU A 52 5.39 -12.47 0.30
C GLU A 52 5.57 -12.64 1.82
N LEU A 53 4.74 -11.94 2.61
CA LEU A 53 4.76 -12.02 4.08
C LEU A 53 4.45 -13.42 4.60
N SER A 54 3.64 -14.20 3.89
CA SER A 54 3.31 -15.57 4.30
C SER A 54 4.51 -16.52 4.36
N ARG A 55 5.60 -16.17 3.69
CA ARG A 55 6.88 -16.90 3.74
C ARG A 55 7.70 -16.57 4.98
N HIS A 56 7.37 -15.47 5.65
CA HIS A 56 8.14 -14.92 6.75
C HIS A 56 7.42 -14.96 8.09
N PHE A 57 6.09 -15.06 8.09
CA PHE A 57 5.26 -15.09 9.30
C PHE A 57 4.47 -16.39 9.41
N ARG A 58 4.19 -16.81 10.66
CA ARG A 58 3.33 -17.98 10.93
C ARG A 58 1.88 -17.73 10.53
N SER A 59 1.40 -16.49 10.67
CA SER A 59 0.03 -16.09 10.33
C SER A 59 0.01 -14.71 9.68
N VAL A 60 -0.77 -14.57 8.61
CA VAL A 60 -1.00 -13.31 7.90
C VAL A 60 -2.50 -13.02 7.90
N VAL A 61 -2.89 -11.88 8.43
CA VAL A 61 -4.22 -11.32 8.25
C VAL A 61 -4.10 -10.22 7.19
N ALA A 62 -4.83 -10.36 6.10
CA ALA A 62 -4.79 -9.45 4.96
C ALA A 62 -6.15 -8.76 4.83
N LEU A 63 -6.20 -7.47 5.14
CA LEU A 63 -7.41 -6.66 5.21
C LEU A 63 -7.53 -5.75 4.00
N ASP A 64 -8.71 -5.75 3.36
CA ASP A 64 -9.04 -4.78 2.31
C ASP A 64 -10.54 -4.51 2.30
N ILE A 65 -10.92 -3.31 1.84
CA ILE A 65 -12.33 -2.90 1.73
C ILE A 65 -12.95 -3.32 0.39
N SER A 66 -12.13 -3.65 -0.61
CA SER A 66 -12.56 -3.98 -1.97
C SER A 66 -12.84 -5.47 -2.15
N VAL A 67 -14.08 -5.82 -2.42
CA VAL A 67 -14.48 -7.20 -2.72
C VAL A 67 -13.76 -7.74 -3.98
N PRO A 68 -13.67 -7.00 -5.11
CA PRO A 68 -12.94 -7.47 -6.30
C PRO A 68 -11.45 -7.67 -6.07
N MET A 69 -10.79 -6.82 -5.27
CA MET A 69 -9.39 -7.00 -4.90
C MET A 69 -9.18 -8.29 -4.14
N LEU A 70 -10.01 -8.53 -3.11
CA LEU A 70 -9.93 -9.75 -2.30
C LEU A 70 -10.28 -11.01 -3.10
N ALA A 71 -11.19 -10.93 -4.07
CA ALA A 71 -11.47 -12.06 -4.96
C ALA A 71 -10.23 -12.46 -5.77
N ILE A 72 -9.50 -11.48 -6.31
CA ILE A 72 -8.23 -11.72 -7.01
C ILE A 72 -7.18 -12.30 -6.04
N ALA A 73 -7.06 -11.72 -4.84
CA ALA A 73 -6.11 -12.16 -3.83
C ALA A 73 -6.33 -13.62 -3.45
N ARG A 74 -7.56 -14.01 -3.11
CA ARG A 74 -7.93 -15.39 -2.77
C ARG A 74 -7.67 -16.37 -3.90
N ASN A 75 -7.95 -15.98 -5.14
CA ASN A 75 -7.76 -16.85 -6.30
C ASN A 75 -6.28 -17.03 -6.69
N LYS A 76 -5.49 -15.94 -6.66
CA LYS A 76 -4.12 -15.95 -7.21
C LYS A 76 -3.03 -16.07 -6.16
N ARG A 77 -3.30 -15.74 -4.89
CA ARG A 77 -2.29 -15.57 -3.84
C ARG A 77 -2.71 -16.24 -2.53
N SER A 78 -3.33 -17.41 -2.66
CA SER A 78 -3.68 -18.24 -1.52
C SER A 78 -2.45 -18.92 -0.92
N ALA A 79 -2.38 -18.92 0.41
CA ALA A 79 -1.44 -19.74 1.18
C ALA A 79 -2.13 -20.22 2.47
N PRO A 80 -1.74 -21.36 3.05
CA PRO A 80 -2.44 -21.95 4.21
C PRO A 80 -2.48 -21.03 5.43
N ASN A 81 -1.53 -20.12 5.55
CA ASN A 81 -1.39 -19.19 6.68
C ASN A 81 -1.87 -17.76 6.37
N ILE A 82 -2.58 -17.53 5.26
CA ILE A 82 -3.17 -16.22 4.93
C ILE A 82 -4.68 -16.26 5.15
N VAL A 83 -5.18 -15.30 5.92
CA VAL A 83 -6.62 -15.04 6.07
C VAL A 83 -6.96 -13.70 5.44
N TYR A 84 -7.65 -13.71 4.30
CA TYR A 84 -8.15 -12.50 3.64
C TYR A 84 -9.48 -12.07 4.26
N ARG A 85 -9.53 -10.85 4.79
CA ARG A 85 -10.70 -10.25 5.42
C ARG A 85 -11.21 -9.04 4.66
N LEU A 86 -12.51 -8.99 4.46
CA LEU A 86 -13.21 -7.79 4.00
C LEU A 86 -13.45 -6.89 5.21
N GLY A 87 -13.03 -5.64 5.15
CA GLY A 87 -13.28 -4.66 6.21
C GLY A 87 -12.55 -3.36 5.99
N ASP A 88 -13.02 -2.34 6.70
CA ASP A 88 -12.40 -1.03 6.74
C ASP A 88 -11.29 -1.01 7.81
N ALA A 89 -10.17 -0.38 7.48
CA ALA A 89 -9.07 -0.18 8.42
C ALA A 89 -9.49 0.67 9.64
N ASP A 90 -10.46 1.57 9.46
CA ASP A 90 -10.97 2.43 10.51
C ASP A 90 -11.87 1.69 11.51
N ASP A 91 -12.47 0.56 11.12
CA ASP A 91 -13.35 -0.24 11.98
C ASP A 91 -12.72 -1.56 12.41
N PHE A 92 -11.61 -1.96 11.76
CA PHE A 92 -10.98 -3.24 12.06
C PHE A 92 -10.42 -3.27 13.48
N SER A 93 -10.88 -4.25 14.23
CA SER A 93 -10.39 -4.59 15.56
C SER A 93 -10.09 -6.07 15.60
N ALA A 94 -8.85 -6.42 15.87
CA ALA A 94 -8.46 -7.75 16.28
C ALA A 94 -7.92 -7.66 17.68
N GLY A 95 -8.13 -8.69 18.47
CA GLY A 95 -7.41 -8.83 19.74
C GLY A 95 -5.90 -8.68 19.48
N PRO A 96 -5.10 -8.25 20.47
CA PRO A 96 -3.71 -7.98 20.22
C PRO A 96 -3.10 -9.25 19.70
N VAL A 97 -2.39 -9.21 18.51
CA VAL A 97 -0.98 -9.35 18.68
C VAL A 97 -0.33 -9.59 17.35
N PHE A 98 -0.09 -8.52 16.68
CA PHE A 98 0.74 -8.58 15.49
C PHE A 98 2.16 -8.15 15.84
N ASP A 99 3.14 -8.97 15.47
CA ASP A 99 4.55 -8.58 15.52
C ASP A 99 4.88 -7.53 14.47
N ALA A 100 4.10 -7.51 13.38
CA ALA A 100 4.17 -6.45 12.39
C ALA A 100 2.77 -6.03 11.90
N ILE A 101 2.63 -4.74 11.62
CA ILE A 101 1.52 -4.19 10.83
C ILE A 101 2.15 -3.49 9.64
N VAL A 102 1.75 -3.87 8.45
CA VAL A 102 2.28 -3.32 7.20
C VAL A 102 1.19 -2.66 6.38
N SER A 103 1.57 -1.66 5.59
CA SER A 103 0.68 -1.02 4.61
C SER A 103 1.47 -0.51 3.42
N HIS A 104 1.02 -0.87 2.22
CA HIS A 104 1.65 -0.44 0.98
C HIS A 104 0.68 0.40 0.15
N THR A 105 0.93 1.71 0.08
CA THR A 105 0.18 2.67 -0.74
C THR A 105 -1.33 2.71 -0.44
N MET A 106 -1.70 2.71 0.84
CA MET A 106 -3.10 2.73 1.26
C MET A 106 -3.42 3.88 2.22
N PHE A 107 -2.51 4.25 3.11
CA PHE A 107 -2.81 5.19 4.19
C PHE A 107 -3.16 6.60 3.70
N HIS A 108 -2.76 6.99 2.49
CA HIS A 108 -3.17 8.26 1.88
C HIS A 108 -4.67 8.31 1.52
N HIS A 109 -5.38 7.18 1.51
CA HIS A 109 -6.82 7.12 1.33
C HIS A 109 -7.60 7.31 2.63
N LEU A 110 -6.95 7.21 3.80
CA LEU A 110 -7.63 7.29 5.09
C LEU A 110 -8.15 8.70 5.36
N PRO A 111 -9.41 8.83 5.79
CA PRO A 111 -9.99 10.12 6.15
C PRO A 111 -9.34 10.70 7.41
N ASN A 112 -8.93 9.86 8.35
CA ASN A 112 -8.33 10.24 9.63
C ASN A 112 -7.13 9.35 9.99
N LEU A 113 -5.98 9.61 9.36
CA LEU A 113 -4.75 8.87 9.61
C LEU A 113 -4.36 8.78 11.10
N PRO A 114 -4.40 9.86 11.93
CA PRO A 114 -4.06 9.76 13.34
C PRO A 114 -4.93 8.76 14.12
N SER A 115 -6.25 8.75 13.88
CA SER A 115 -7.17 7.81 14.53
C SER A 115 -6.86 6.36 14.18
N THR A 116 -6.65 6.09 12.89
CA THR A 116 -6.30 4.74 12.42
C THR A 116 -4.95 4.29 12.98
N LEU A 117 -3.93 5.14 12.96
CA LEU A 117 -2.62 4.83 13.54
C LEU A 117 -2.72 4.54 15.04
N ALA A 118 -3.53 5.31 15.79
CA ALA A 118 -3.75 5.06 17.21
C ALA A 118 -4.40 3.69 17.47
N ARG A 119 -5.31 3.25 16.59
CA ARG A 119 -5.94 1.92 16.63
C ARG A 119 -4.92 0.82 16.30
N LEU A 120 -4.20 0.96 15.20
CA LEU A 120 -3.19 0.00 14.76
C LEU A 120 -2.10 -0.21 15.83
N LYS A 121 -1.65 0.85 16.48
CA LYS A 121 -0.67 0.78 17.59
C LYS A 121 -1.12 -0.14 18.71
N ARG A 122 -2.43 -0.15 19.04
CA ARG A 122 -2.96 -1.02 20.12
C ARG A 122 -2.98 -2.51 19.74
N MET A 123 -2.90 -2.82 18.44
CA MET A 123 -2.86 -4.19 17.95
C MET A 123 -1.43 -4.73 17.80
N LEU A 124 -0.40 -3.89 18.00
CA LEU A 124 0.99 -4.33 17.96
C LEU A 124 1.41 -4.98 19.27
N ALA A 125 2.14 -6.07 19.16
CA ALA A 125 2.88 -6.66 20.26
C ALA A 125 3.96 -5.71 20.80
N PRO A 126 4.41 -5.86 22.05
CA PRO A 126 5.61 -5.18 22.53
C PRO A 126 6.79 -5.42 21.58
N LYS A 127 7.53 -4.36 21.22
CA LYS A 127 8.59 -4.35 20.19
C LYS A 127 8.13 -4.72 18.78
N GLY A 128 6.83 -4.86 18.54
CA GLY A 128 6.25 -5.02 17.21
C GLY A 128 6.49 -3.80 16.34
N ARG A 129 6.42 -3.94 15.03
CA ARG A 129 6.73 -2.87 14.07
C ARG A 129 5.54 -2.49 13.21
N LEU A 130 5.32 -1.18 13.06
CA LEU A 130 4.49 -0.61 12.01
C LEU A 130 5.41 -0.19 10.85
N ILE A 131 5.16 -0.72 9.67
CA ILE A 131 5.97 -0.49 8.47
C ILE A 131 5.03 -0.05 7.36
N ALA A 132 5.11 1.19 6.94
CA ALA A 132 4.31 1.67 5.82
C ALA A 132 5.17 2.30 4.74
N LEU A 133 4.76 2.10 3.50
CA LEU A 133 5.33 2.72 2.31
C LEU A 133 4.20 3.39 1.55
N ASP A 134 4.29 4.70 1.35
CA ASP A 134 3.23 5.42 0.68
C ASP A 134 3.74 6.42 -0.35
N CYS A 135 2.87 6.76 -1.30
CA CYS A 135 3.15 7.73 -2.33
C CYS A 135 3.25 9.13 -1.74
N VAL A 136 4.25 9.91 -2.22
CA VAL A 136 4.37 11.34 -1.90
C VAL A 136 4.52 12.16 -3.17
N ALA A 137 3.84 13.30 -3.22
CA ALA A 137 3.95 14.22 -4.33
C ALA A 137 5.25 15.03 -4.23
N ARG A 138 6.00 15.15 -5.34
CA ARG A 138 7.14 16.07 -5.43
C ARG A 138 6.71 17.52 -5.58
N LEU A 139 5.55 17.73 -6.20
CA LEU A 139 4.91 19.03 -6.41
C LEU A 139 3.44 18.89 -6.00
N PRO A 140 2.82 19.88 -5.36
CA PRO A 140 1.43 19.79 -4.97
C PRO A 140 0.58 19.53 -6.21
N ALA A 141 -0.05 18.38 -6.29
CA ALA A 141 -1.24 18.00 -7.06
C ALA A 141 -1.36 18.49 -8.53
N PHE A 142 -0.26 18.85 -9.23
CA PHE A 142 -0.36 19.47 -10.55
C PHE A 142 -0.53 18.44 -11.69
N ILE A 143 0.16 17.30 -11.63
CA ILE A 143 0.19 16.33 -12.74
C ILE A 143 -1.12 15.56 -12.90
N PRO A 144 -1.82 15.10 -11.84
CA PRO A 144 -3.07 14.35 -12.00
C PRO A 144 -4.23 15.20 -12.54
N ARG A 145 -4.21 16.51 -12.36
CA ARG A 145 -5.27 17.41 -12.88
C ARG A 145 -5.28 17.52 -14.41
N TRP A 146 -4.14 17.23 -15.07
CA TRP A 146 -4.00 17.34 -16.52
C TRP A 146 -3.89 15.93 -17.13
N SER A 147 -5.04 15.30 -17.32
CA SER A 147 -5.11 13.93 -17.87
C SER A 147 -4.33 13.74 -19.18
N THR A 148 -4.21 14.81 -20.00
CA THR A 148 -3.44 14.78 -21.24
C THR A 148 -1.93 14.71 -21.00
N LEU A 149 -1.40 15.55 -20.09
CA LEU A 149 0.02 15.51 -19.71
C LEU A 149 0.39 14.20 -19.01
N TYR A 150 -0.49 13.68 -18.15
CA TYR A 150 -0.28 12.39 -17.53
C TYR A 150 -0.21 11.25 -18.56
N ARG A 151 -1.12 11.25 -19.56
CA ARG A 151 -1.09 10.26 -20.64
C ARG A 151 0.17 10.38 -21.51
N ALA A 152 0.58 11.60 -21.83
CA ALA A 152 1.83 11.86 -22.55
C ALA A 152 3.04 11.33 -21.75
N HIS A 153 3.09 11.60 -20.45
CA HIS A 153 4.13 11.05 -19.57
C HIS A 153 4.11 9.52 -19.55
N ALA A 154 2.93 8.89 -19.43
CA ALA A 154 2.80 7.44 -19.48
C ALA A 154 3.28 6.84 -20.79
N ALA A 155 3.06 7.52 -21.92
CA ALA A 155 3.57 7.12 -23.23
C ALA A 155 5.10 7.24 -23.32
N VAL A 156 5.70 8.29 -22.76
CA VAL A 156 7.17 8.45 -22.69
C VAL A 156 7.81 7.35 -21.84
N GLN A 157 7.15 6.91 -20.76
CA GLN A 157 7.64 5.82 -19.91
C GLN A 157 7.57 4.45 -20.60
N PHE A 158 6.85 4.31 -21.70
CA PHE A 158 6.68 3.03 -22.39
C PHE A 158 8.01 2.44 -22.90
N GLY A 159 8.90 3.28 -23.43
CA GLY A 159 10.23 2.84 -23.88
C GLY A 159 11.09 2.24 -22.73
N PRO A 160 11.30 2.98 -21.66
CA PRO A 160 11.93 2.44 -20.44
C PRO A 160 11.26 1.18 -19.88
N ASP A 161 9.91 1.12 -19.88
CA ASP A 161 9.17 -0.06 -19.41
C ASP A 161 9.41 -1.29 -20.30
N ILE A 162 9.53 -1.11 -21.63
CA ILE A 162 9.91 -2.22 -22.55
C ILE A 162 11.28 -2.77 -22.20
N PHE A 163 12.23 -1.90 -21.97
CA PHE A 163 13.60 -2.30 -21.62
C PHE A 163 13.65 -3.03 -20.28
N GLN A 164 12.87 -2.55 -19.31
CA GLN A 164 12.88 -3.10 -17.94
C GLN A 164 12.05 -4.38 -17.80
N TYR A 165 10.90 -4.49 -18.45
CA TYR A 165 9.90 -5.55 -18.22
C TYR A 165 9.59 -6.39 -19.46
N GLY A 166 10.10 -5.98 -20.62
CA GLY A 166 9.76 -6.56 -21.91
C GLY A 166 8.43 -6.02 -22.50
N PRO A 167 8.22 -6.20 -23.82
CA PRO A 167 7.13 -5.52 -24.54
C PRO A 167 5.72 -5.90 -24.05
N LYS A 168 5.47 -7.19 -23.77
CA LYS A 168 4.14 -7.65 -23.30
C LYS A 168 3.79 -7.05 -21.93
N ALA A 169 4.75 -6.98 -21.02
CA ALA A 169 4.54 -6.41 -19.69
C ALA A 169 4.39 -4.89 -19.76
N ALA A 170 5.22 -4.20 -20.53
CA ALA A 170 5.11 -2.76 -20.76
C ALA A 170 3.74 -2.35 -21.33
N CYS A 171 3.19 -3.13 -22.27
CA CYS A 171 1.82 -2.90 -22.77
C CYS A 171 0.78 -2.96 -21.65
N LYS A 172 0.85 -3.93 -20.74
CA LYS A 172 -0.09 -4.02 -19.60
C LYS A 172 0.04 -2.82 -18.68
N VAL A 173 1.26 -2.41 -18.36
CA VAL A 173 1.54 -1.25 -17.50
C VAL A 173 1.00 0.03 -18.13
N VAL A 174 1.25 0.29 -19.41
CA VAL A 174 0.77 1.51 -20.07
C VAL A 174 -0.75 1.51 -20.19
N GLN A 175 -1.37 0.37 -20.55
CA GLN A 175 -2.83 0.25 -20.63
C GLN A 175 -3.50 0.56 -19.27
N PHE A 176 -2.89 0.11 -18.17
CA PHE A 176 -3.35 0.45 -16.84
C PHE A 176 -3.19 1.96 -16.58
N ARG A 177 -2.00 2.51 -16.78
CA ARG A 177 -1.70 3.94 -16.51
C ARG A 177 -2.62 4.90 -17.28
N ILE A 178 -3.04 4.57 -18.51
CA ILE A 178 -3.89 5.45 -19.32
C ILE A 178 -5.40 5.16 -19.18
N CYS A 179 -5.81 4.15 -18.44
CA CYS A 179 -7.23 3.84 -18.31
C CYS A 179 -8.00 4.95 -17.56
N ARG A 180 -9.25 5.19 -17.98
CA ARG A 180 -10.05 6.29 -17.45
C ARG A 180 -10.27 6.17 -15.94
N ALA A 181 -10.54 4.95 -15.45
CA ALA A 181 -10.80 4.71 -14.04
C ALA A 181 -9.57 5.02 -13.16
N TRP A 182 -8.37 4.61 -13.58
CA TRP A 182 -7.13 4.95 -12.89
C TRP A 182 -6.86 6.46 -12.87
N ILE A 183 -7.07 7.14 -14.01
CA ILE A 183 -6.89 8.60 -14.08
C ILE A 183 -7.92 9.33 -13.19
N ALA A 184 -9.16 8.84 -13.12
CA ALA A 184 -10.17 9.39 -12.22
C ALA A 184 -9.77 9.20 -10.75
N HIS A 185 -9.29 8.01 -10.40
CA HIS A 185 -8.76 7.70 -9.07
C HIS A 185 -7.61 8.65 -8.68
N LEU A 186 -6.58 8.80 -9.51
CA LEU A 186 -5.47 9.73 -9.25
C LEU A 186 -5.90 11.19 -9.05
N LYS A 187 -7.02 11.60 -9.66
CA LYS A 187 -7.55 12.97 -9.48
C LYS A 187 -8.21 13.18 -8.12
N SER A 188 -8.72 12.12 -7.52
CA SER A 188 -9.37 12.15 -6.20
C SER A 188 -8.37 11.99 -5.06
N ASP A 189 -7.17 11.44 -5.33
CA ASP A 189 -6.14 11.19 -4.34
C ASP A 189 -5.51 12.49 -3.83
N ARG A 190 -5.17 12.48 -2.56
CA ARG A 190 -4.42 13.53 -1.89
C ARG A 190 -3.11 12.97 -1.36
N TYR A 191 -2.04 13.27 -2.08
CA TYR A 191 -0.71 12.86 -1.65
C TYR A 191 -0.08 13.96 -0.78
N PHE A 192 0.50 13.55 0.33
CA PHE A 192 1.35 14.42 1.14
C PHE A 192 2.62 14.83 0.37
N SER A 193 3.12 16.02 0.60
CA SER A 193 4.52 16.31 0.34
C SER A 193 5.39 15.47 1.31
N PRO A 194 6.69 15.28 1.03
CA PRO A 194 7.57 14.54 1.94
C PRO A 194 7.60 15.11 3.36
N THR A 195 7.57 16.45 3.49
CA THR A 195 7.54 17.12 4.79
C THR A 195 6.22 16.87 5.52
N GLN A 196 5.08 17.05 4.83
CA GLN A 196 3.76 16.76 5.41
C GLN A 196 3.62 15.30 5.83
N PHE A 197 4.18 14.36 5.05
CA PHE A 197 4.20 12.95 5.42
C PHE A 197 4.93 12.76 6.76
N GLN A 198 6.16 13.29 6.88
CA GLN A 198 6.92 13.17 8.11
C GLN A 198 6.19 13.78 9.31
N GLU A 199 5.64 14.98 9.16
CA GLU A 199 4.88 15.66 10.21
C GLU A 199 3.66 14.86 10.66
N ALA A 200 2.84 14.37 9.69
CA ALA A 200 1.62 13.61 9.97
C ALA A 200 1.90 12.30 10.73
N TYR A 201 2.96 11.59 10.32
CA TYR A 201 3.31 10.33 10.99
C TYR A 201 4.07 10.54 12.30
N ALA A 202 5.00 11.51 12.38
CA ALA A 202 5.77 11.77 13.58
C ALA A 202 4.88 12.17 14.78
N ALA A 203 3.81 12.94 14.52
CA ALA A 203 2.84 13.28 15.55
C ALA A 203 2.17 12.07 16.21
N SER A 204 1.93 10.99 15.44
CA SER A 204 1.27 9.77 15.93
C SER A 204 2.26 8.67 16.34
N LEU A 205 3.46 8.68 15.78
CA LEU A 205 4.50 7.65 15.91
C LEU A 205 5.83 8.28 16.36
N PRO A 206 5.96 8.70 17.63
CA PRO A 206 7.18 9.35 18.11
C PRO A 206 8.38 8.39 18.00
N GLY A 207 9.49 8.89 17.44
CA GLY A 207 10.68 8.09 17.17
C GLY A 207 10.62 7.25 15.90
N ALA A 208 9.62 7.44 15.03
CA ALA A 208 9.56 6.78 13.73
C ALA A 208 10.75 7.14 12.83
N GLN A 209 11.23 6.16 12.09
CA GLN A 209 12.28 6.33 11.10
C GLN A 209 11.66 6.51 9.72
N PHE A 210 12.18 7.45 8.94
CA PHE A 210 11.67 7.78 7.61
C PHE A 210 12.71 7.52 6.54
N THR A 211 12.30 6.89 5.43
CA THR A 211 13.16 6.61 4.27
C THR A 211 12.53 7.16 3.01
N ARG A 212 13.27 7.98 2.27
CA ARG A 212 12.82 8.52 0.98
C ARG A 212 13.23 7.64 -0.18
N MET A 213 12.27 7.29 -1.06
CA MET A 213 12.49 6.50 -2.27
C MET A 213 11.74 7.09 -3.46
N LYS A 214 12.42 7.81 -4.35
CA LYS A 214 11.80 8.47 -5.53
C LYS A 214 10.47 9.18 -5.21
N ASN A 215 9.35 8.53 -5.50
CA ASN A 215 7.98 9.03 -5.32
C ASN A 215 7.29 8.43 -4.09
N PHE A 216 8.03 7.73 -3.24
CA PHE A 216 7.52 7.09 -2.03
C PHE A 216 8.26 7.59 -0.79
N MET A 217 7.56 7.54 0.34
CA MET A 217 8.14 7.65 1.67
C MET A 217 7.81 6.39 2.45
N GLY A 218 8.86 5.81 3.03
CA GLY A 218 8.72 4.74 4.01
C GLY A 218 8.72 5.29 5.42
N VAL A 219 7.95 4.67 6.29
CA VAL A 219 7.98 4.89 7.74
C VAL A 219 8.07 3.55 8.46
N VAL A 220 8.95 3.50 9.45
CA VAL A 220 9.12 2.36 10.35
C VAL A 220 9.04 2.86 11.78
N TRP A 221 8.12 2.30 12.55
CA TRP A 221 7.99 2.59 13.96
C TRP A 221 7.97 1.30 14.76
N THR A 222 8.64 1.30 15.92
CA THR A 222 8.70 0.14 16.82
C THR A 222 7.91 0.47 18.08
N ALA A 223 7.00 -0.41 18.45
CA ALA A 223 6.25 -0.29 19.70
C ALA A 223 7.20 -0.41 20.92
N PRO A 224 6.93 0.30 22.01
CA PRO A 224 7.71 0.18 23.23
C PRO A 224 7.80 -1.27 23.71
N ALA A 225 8.88 -1.59 24.43
CA ALA A 225 8.92 -2.80 25.24
C ALA A 225 7.88 -2.62 26.35
N GLY A 226 6.91 -3.49 26.43
CA GLY A 226 5.91 -3.46 27.50
C GLY A 226 6.54 -3.58 28.89
#